data_6d82e3c29d8bc68877a48d2ef4e898c4
#
_entry.id   6d82e3c29d8bc68877a48d2ef4e898c4
#
_cell.length_a   1.000
_cell.length_b   1.000
_cell.length_c   1.000
_cell.angle_alpha   90.00
_cell.angle_beta   90.00
_cell.angle_gamma   90.00
#
_symmetry.space_group_name_H-M   'P 1'
#
loop_
_entity.id
_entity.type
_entity.pdbx_description
1 polymer ?
#
loop_
_entity_poly.entity_id
_entity_poly.type
_entity_poly.pdbx_seq_one_letter_code
_entity_poly.pdbx_strand_id
1 'polypeptide(L)'
;MRLLNILKESINKKLMLNSLKDMGFNNEDSQFELQSLVSYVENLPNPVKLYRIVVIDDKNDINTTYPGSHYSTSQKDLEHSHSYLTGYGDKYFLMVVSADKKLIDVNSTIHNNILYPNENEVTLKNRGKGVEILSIKKIKF
;
A
#
# COMPACT_ATOMS: atom_id res chain seq x y z
N MET A 1 20.66 -7.76 -5.26
CA MET A 1 20.37 -7.38 -4.99
C MET A 1 19.77 -7.04 -5.30
N ARG A 2 19.38 -7.37 -6.23
CA ARG A 2 19.04 -6.71 -5.67
C ARG A 2 17.80 -6.09 -6.06
N LEU A 3 16.76 -6.10 -5.25
CA LEU A 3 15.58 -5.28 -5.34
C LEU A 3 15.92 -3.86 -5.75
N LEU A 4 17.08 -3.38 -5.30
CA LEU A 4 17.57 -2.07 -5.67
C LEU A 4 17.64 -1.87 -7.19
N ASN A 5 18.10 -2.88 -7.93
CA ASN A 5 18.16 -2.79 -9.38
C ASN A 5 16.76 -2.77 -10.00
N ILE A 6 15.86 -3.56 -9.44
CA ILE A 6 14.46 -3.55 -9.89
C ILE A 6 13.85 -2.19 -9.66
N LEU A 7 14.09 -1.59 -8.50
CA LEU A 7 13.59 -0.26 -8.17
C LEU A 7 14.14 0.80 -9.11
N LYS A 8 15.43 0.75 -9.44
CA LYS A 8 16.05 1.70 -10.36
C LYS A 8 15.39 1.69 -11.73
N GLU A 9 15.03 0.50 -12.21
CA GLU A 9 14.41 0.35 -13.53
C GLU A 9 12.95 0.79 -13.52
N SER A 10 12.28 0.67 -12.37
CA SER A 10 10.85 0.90 -12.27
C SER A 10 10.47 2.31 -11.90
N ILE A 11 11.36 3.08 -11.25
CA ILE A 11 11.02 4.37 -10.68
C ILE A 11 11.02 5.48 -11.73
N ASN A 12 9.90 6.18 -11.84
CA ASN A 12 9.83 7.44 -12.57
C ASN A 12 10.27 8.58 -11.62
N LYS A 13 11.56 8.76 -11.54
CA LYS A 13 12.18 9.70 -10.59
C LYS A 13 11.70 11.13 -10.78
N LYS A 14 11.61 11.58 -12.03
CA LYS A 14 11.18 12.95 -12.34
C LYS A 14 9.76 13.22 -11.85
N LEU A 15 8.86 12.30 -12.10
CA LEU A 15 7.47 12.42 -11.66
C LEU A 15 7.40 12.49 -10.14
N MET A 16 8.13 11.62 -9.46
CA MET A 16 8.11 11.57 -7.99
C MET A 16 8.68 12.84 -7.37
N LEU A 17 9.79 13.36 -7.92
CA LEU A 17 10.37 14.61 -7.44
C LEU A 17 9.41 15.79 -7.66
N ASN A 18 8.74 15.84 -8.81
CA ASN A 18 7.76 16.88 -9.09
C ASN A 18 6.58 16.80 -8.12
N SER A 19 6.09 15.61 -7.83
CA SER A 19 4.99 15.41 -6.86
C SER A 19 5.39 15.89 -5.46
N LEU A 20 6.62 15.61 -5.03
CA LEU A 20 7.10 16.07 -3.73
C LEU A 20 7.22 17.59 -3.68
N LYS A 21 7.68 18.21 -4.76
CA LYS A 21 7.74 19.68 -4.84
C LYS A 21 6.34 20.29 -4.77
N ASP A 22 5.37 19.68 -5.42
CA ASP A 22 3.97 20.12 -5.36
C ASP A 22 3.41 20.02 -3.95
N MET A 23 3.93 19.10 -3.14
CA MET A 23 3.55 18.96 -1.73
C MET A 23 4.32 19.91 -0.81
N GLY A 24 5.20 20.74 -1.36
CA GLY A 24 5.91 21.78 -0.60
C GLY A 24 7.37 21.48 -0.27
N PHE A 25 7.91 20.35 -0.73
CA PHE A 25 9.33 20.02 -0.48
C PHE A 25 10.23 20.82 -1.44
N ASN A 26 11.36 21.32 -0.91
CA ASN A 26 12.40 21.91 -1.78
C ASN A 26 13.18 20.80 -2.51
N ASN A 27 14.15 21.19 -3.36
CA ASN A 27 14.89 20.20 -4.14
C ASN A 27 15.63 19.18 -3.28
N GLU A 28 16.31 19.63 -2.25
CA GLU A 28 17.12 18.76 -1.39
C GLU A 28 16.22 17.83 -0.59
N ASP A 29 15.18 18.37 0.03
CA ASP A 29 14.25 17.60 0.83
C ASP A 29 13.46 16.60 -0.05
N SER A 30 13.13 16.97 -1.28
CA SER A 30 12.46 16.08 -2.22
C SER A 30 13.31 14.85 -2.53
N GLN A 31 14.60 15.05 -2.75
CA GLN A 31 15.51 13.93 -3.03
C GLN A 31 15.67 13.04 -1.80
N PHE A 32 15.78 13.64 -0.62
CA PHE A 32 15.89 12.90 0.63
C PHE A 32 14.62 12.07 0.87
N GLU A 33 13.45 12.68 0.70
CA GLU A 33 12.16 12.00 0.91
C GLU A 33 11.97 10.86 -0.10
N LEU A 34 12.30 11.09 -1.37
CA LEU A 34 12.22 10.04 -2.37
C LEU A 34 13.11 8.86 -1.99
N GLN A 35 14.34 9.13 -1.55
CA GLN A 35 15.25 8.08 -1.12
C GLN A 35 14.68 7.30 0.07
N SER A 36 14.04 7.99 1.02
CA SER A 36 13.39 7.33 2.15
C SER A 36 12.27 6.41 1.69
N LEU A 37 11.47 6.83 0.72
CA LEU A 37 10.37 6.00 0.18
C LEU A 37 10.89 4.80 -0.59
N VAL A 38 11.98 4.98 -1.34
CA VAL A 38 12.66 3.86 -2.01
C VAL A 38 13.15 2.85 -0.97
N SER A 39 13.77 3.33 0.10
CA SER A 39 14.24 2.47 1.18
C SER A 39 13.10 1.75 1.88
N TYR A 40 11.96 2.41 2.06
CA TYR A 40 10.77 1.77 2.63
C TYR A 40 10.39 0.53 1.83
N VAL A 41 10.28 0.66 0.50
CA VAL A 41 9.92 -0.48 -0.35
C VAL A 41 11.03 -1.53 -0.35
N GLU A 42 12.28 -1.09 -0.45
CA GLU A 42 13.43 -1.98 -0.50
C GLU A 42 13.56 -2.85 0.75
N ASN A 43 13.22 -2.28 1.91
CA ASN A 43 13.36 -2.95 3.20
C ASN A 43 12.14 -3.77 3.61
N LEU A 44 11.09 -3.81 2.80
CA LEU A 44 9.95 -4.68 3.08
C LEU A 44 10.39 -6.14 3.07
N PRO A 45 9.87 -6.97 3.98
CA PRO A 45 10.18 -8.40 3.97
C PRO A 45 9.60 -9.07 2.72
N ASN A 46 10.10 -10.24 2.38
CA ASN A 46 9.55 -11.04 1.31
C ASN A 46 9.25 -12.46 1.82
N PRO A 47 7.99 -12.93 1.85
CA PRO A 47 6.80 -12.20 1.44
C PRO A 47 6.45 -11.07 2.40
N VAL A 48 5.70 -10.11 1.92
CA VAL A 48 5.23 -9.00 2.73
C VAL A 48 3.79 -9.26 3.18
N LYS A 49 3.53 -9.01 4.47
CA LYS A 49 2.19 -9.13 5.05
C LYS A 49 1.48 -7.79 4.91
N LEU A 50 0.30 -7.80 4.32
CA LEU A 50 -0.44 -6.60 3.97
C LEU A 50 -1.87 -6.67 4.49
N TYR A 51 -2.44 -5.50 4.76
CA TYR A 51 -3.76 -5.33 5.35
C TYR A 51 -4.63 -4.45 4.47
N ARG A 52 -5.89 -4.81 4.33
CA ARG A 52 -6.86 -4.04 3.56
C ARG A 52 -8.22 -4.09 4.25
N ILE A 53 -8.90 -2.95 4.32
CA ILE A 53 -10.28 -2.90 4.79
C ILE A 53 -11.19 -2.93 3.58
N VAL A 54 -12.11 -3.90 3.56
CA VAL A 54 -13.07 -4.09 2.50
C VAL A 54 -14.47 -3.77 3.04
N VAL A 55 -15.19 -2.92 2.33
CA VAL A 55 -16.57 -2.53 2.69
C VAL A 55 -17.52 -3.29 1.78
N ILE A 56 -18.18 -4.29 2.30
CA ILE A 56 -19.06 -5.16 1.51
C ILE A 56 -20.08 -5.83 2.46
N ASP A 57 -21.26 -6.13 1.94
CA ASP A 57 -22.34 -6.72 2.77
C ASP A 57 -22.01 -8.14 3.23
N ASP A 58 -21.49 -8.96 2.34
CA ASP A 58 -21.19 -10.36 2.60
C ASP A 58 -19.74 -10.65 2.21
N LYS A 59 -18.96 -11.21 3.13
CA LYS A 59 -17.57 -11.53 2.85
C LYS A 59 -17.42 -12.54 1.71
N ASN A 60 -18.43 -13.36 1.45
CA ASN A 60 -18.39 -14.31 0.34
C ASN A 60 -18.43 -13.62 -1.03
N ASP A 61 -18.81 -12.35 -1.08
CA ASP A 61 -18.79 -11.54 -2.30
C ASP A 61 -17.43 -10.89 -2.56
N ILE A 62 -16.48 -11.03 -1.65
CA ILE A 62 -15.13 -10.51 -1.86
C ILE A 62 -14.46 -11.31 -2.98
N ASN A 63 -13.94 -10.58 -3.98
CA ASN A 63 -13.23 -11.22 -5.07
C ASN A 63 -11.87 -11.71 -4.59
N THR A 64 -11.71 -13.01 -4.41
CA THR A 64 -10.46 -13.59 -3.90
C THR A 64 -9.40 -13.78 -4.96
N THR A 65 -9.76 -13.71 -6.25
CA THR A 65 -8.80 -13.76 -7.36
C THR A 65 -8.15 -12.39 -7.56
N TYR A 66 -8.96 -11.32 -7.47
CA TYR A 66 -8.51 -9.92 -7.59
C TYR A 66 -8.95 -9.17 -6.34
N PRO A 67 -8.25 -9.39 -5.21
CA PRO A 67 -8.74 -8.84 -3.93
C PRO A 67 -8.55 -7.34 -3.76
N GLY A 68 -7.82 -6.71 -4.66
CA GLY A 68 -7.63 -5.27 -4.64
C GLY A 68 -6.19 -4.87 -4.81
N SER A 69 -5.97 -3.58 -5.08
CA SER A 69 -4.65 -3.03 -5.36
C SER A 69 -3.99 -2.37 -4.15
N HIS A 70 -4.78 -1.75 -3.27
CA HIS A 70 -4.26 -0.87 -2.22
C HIS A 70 -4.31 -1.53 -0.85
N TYR A 71 -3.15 -1.57 -0.20
CA TYR A 71 -2.96 -2.21 1.10
C TYR A 71 -2.11 -1.31 2.00
N SER A 72 -2.03 -1.66 3.27
CA SER A 72 -1.07 -1.06 4.20
C SER A 72 -0.22 -2.15 4.84
N THR A 73 1.01 -1.81 5.18
CA THR A 73 1.88 -2.68 5.99
C THR A 73 1.53 -2.59 7.48
N SER A 74 0.71 -1.62 7.87
CA SER A 74 0.35 -1.36 9.27
C SER A 74 -1.15 -1.43 9.44
N GLN A 75 -1.63 -2.43 10.19
CA GLN A 75 -3.05 -2.54 10.52
C GLN A 75 -3.52 -1.31 11.31
N LYS A 76 -2.70 -0.84 12.24
CA LYS A 76 -3.04 0.32 13.06
C LYS A 76 -3.25 1.58 12.21
N ASP A 77 -2.33 1.84 11.27
CA ASP A 77 -2.44 3.02 10.41
C ASP A 77 -3.63 2.90 9.46
N LEU A 78 -3.90 1.69 8.97
CA LEU A 78 -5.05 1.43 8.12
C LEU A 78 -6.36 1.70 8.87
N GLU A 79 -6.48 1.21 10.10
CA GLU A 79 -7.67 1.43 10.92
C GLU A 79 -7.82 2.91 11.25
N HIS A 80 -6.71 3.60 11.52
CA HIS A 80 -6.75 5.04 11.79
C HIS A 80 -7.25 5.82 10.57
N SER A 81 -6.78 5.50 9.38
CA SER A 81 -7.19 6.19 8.15
C SER A 81 -8.67 5.94 7.81
N HIS A 82 -9.25 4.86 8.34
CA HIS A 82 -10.65 4.52 8.13
C HIS A 82 -11.55 4.87 9.33
N SER A 83 -11.03 5.55 10.34
CA SER A 83 -11.78 5.85 11.57
C SER A 83 -13.02 6.71 11.32
N TYR A 84 -13.04 7.48 10.21
CA TYR A 84 -14.22 8.27 9.84
C TYR A 84 -15.43 7.40 9.50
N LEU A 85 -15.24 6.10 9.27
CA LEU A 85 -16.32 5.17 8.97
C LEU A 85 -17.05 4.68 10.22
N THR A 86 -16.61 5.09 11.41
CA THR A 86 -17.25 4.74 12.67
C THR A 86 -18.74 5.09 12.63
N GLY A 87 -19.58 4.11 12.94
CA GLY A 87 -21.04 4.31 12.95
C GLY A 87 -21.75 4.00 11.64
N TYR A 88 -21.04 3.68 10.59
CA TYR A 88 -21.65 3.33 9.30
C TYR A 88 -21.98 1.84 9.19
N GLY A 89 -22.19 1.19 10.32
CA GLY A 89 -22.64 -0.18 10.34
C GLY A 89 -21.50 -1.18 10.47
N ASP A 90 -21.78 -2.42 10.14
CA ASP A 90 -20.90 -3.54 10.42
C ASP A 90 -20.50 -4.31 9.15
N LYS A 91 -20.38 -3.58 8.05
CA LYS A 91 -20.05 -4.15 6.73
C LYS A 91 -18.56 -4.03 6.39
N TYR A 92 -17.72 -4.04 7.42
CA TYR A 92 -16.28 -3.87 7.25
C TYR A 92 -15.56 -5.15 7.56
N PHE A 93 -14.68 -5.54 6.66
CA PHE A 93 -13.85 -6.72 6.84
C PHE A 93 -12.38 -6.34 6.74
N LEU A 94 -11.58 -6.88 7.65
CA LEU A 94 -10.13 -6.78 7.56
C LEU A 94 -9.61 -8.00 6.81
N MET A 95 -9.01 -7.74 5.67
CA MET A 95 -8.36 -8.78 4.88
C MET A 95 -6.86 -8.70 5.10
N VAL A 96 -6.26 -9.83 5.43
CA VAL A 96 -4.82 -9.95 5.61
C VAL A 96 -4.29 -10.87 4.52
N VAL A 97 -3.28 -10.40 3.79
CA VAL A 97 -2.69 -11.17 2.71
C VAL A 97 -1.18 -11.28 2.87
N SER A 98 -0.60 -12.27 2.22
CA SER A 98 0.84 -12.42 2.05
C SER A 98 1.14 -12.27 0.56
N ALA A 99 2.04 -11.38 0.22
CA ALA A 99 2.36 -11.06 -1.18
C ALA A 99 3.85 -11.18 -1.43
N ASP A 100 4.21 -11.81 -2.55
CA ASP A 100 5.58 -11.76 -3.03
C ASP A 100 5.92 -10.33 -3.45
N LYS A 101 7.11 -9.88 -3.13
CA LYS A 101 7.53 -8.49 -3.44
C LYS A 101 7.47 -8.17 -4.93
N LYS A 102 7.60 -9.16 -5.80
CA LYS A 102 7.47 -8.93 -7.25
C LYS A 102 6.09 -8.44 -7.66
N LEU A 103 5.08 -8.64 -6.81
CA LEU A 103 3.73 -8.16 -7.07
C LEU A 103 3.56 -6.68 -6.76
N ILE A 104 4.53 -6.04 -6.11
CA ILE A 104 4.45 -4.63 -5.75
C ILE A 104 4.61 -3.76 -6.99
N ASP A 105 3.66 -2.85 -7.19
CA ASP A 105 3.80 -1.76 -8.15
C ASP A 105 4.60 -0.65 -7.47
N VAL A 106 5.88 -0.58 -7.79
CA VAL A 106 6.81 0.29 -7.08
C VAL A 106 6.47 1.77 -7.28
N ASN A 107 6.20 2.18 -8.51
CA ASN A 107 5.87 3.58 -8.79
C ASN A 107 4.58 4.00 -8.08
N SER A 108 3.54 3.20 -8.17
CA SER A 108 2.27 3.51 -7.50
C SER A 108 2.43 3.54 -6.00
N THR A 109 3.21 2.60 -5.42
CA THR A 109 3.48 2.56 -3.99
C THR A 109 4.16 3.84 -3.52
N ILE A 110 5.21 4.26 -4.20
CA ILE A 110 5.94 5.48 -3.84
C ILE A 110 5.03 6.70 -4.01
N HIS A 111 4.35 6.80 -5.13
CA HIS A 111 3.49 7.94 -5.41
C HIS A 111 2.37 8.08 -4.38
N ASN A 112 1.72 6.98 -4.02
CA ASN A 112 0.66 7.02 -3.02
C ASN A 112 1.17 7.39 -1.64
N ASN A 113 2.40 7.02 -1.29
CA ASN A 113 2.99 7.45 -0.01
C ASN A 113 3.38 8.93 -0.02
N ILE A 114 3.62 9.51 -1.19
CA ILE A 114 3.81 10.96 -1.32
C ILE A 114 2.48 11.69 -1.09
N LEU A 115 1.41 11.20 -1.74
CA LEU A 115 0.10 11.85 -1.65
C LEU A 115 -0.58 11.64 -0.30
N TYR A 116 -0.40 10.47 0.30
CA TYR A 116 -1.06 10.09 1.55
C TYR A 116 -0.01 9.59 2.55
N PRO A 117 0.82 10.51 3.08
CA PRO A 117 1.84 10.11 4.06
C PRO A 117 1.19 9.52 5.31
N ASN A 118 1.91 8.65 5.99
CA ASN A 118 1.50 7.98 7.23
C ASN A 118 0.50 6.82 7.06
N GLU A 119 0.16 6.44 5.84
CA GLU A 119 -0.70 5.27 5.63
C GLU A 119 0.10 4.00 5.39
N ASN A 120 1.40 4.11 5.19
CA ASN A 120 2.27 2.95 4.89
C ASN A 120 1.71 2.10 3.76
N GLU A 121 1.32 2.77 2.69
CA GLU A 121 0.66 2.14 1.56
C GLU A 121 1.61 1.21 0.79
N VAL A 122 1.06 0.08 0.31
CA VAL A 122 1.67 -0.76 -0.71
C VAL A 122 0.62 -1.02 -1.77
N THR A 123 0.93 -0.68 -3.00
CA THR A 123 0.06 -0.92 -4.15
C THR A 123 0.55 -2.15 -4.89
N LEU A 124 -0.36 -3.08 -5.19
CA LEU A 124 -0.05 -4.31 -5.91
C LEU A 124 -0.47 -4.23 -7.37
N LYS A 125 0.29 -4.92 -8.22
CA LYS A 125 -0.03 -5.08 -9.65
C LYS A 125 -1.27 -5.95 -9.83
N ASN A 126 -1.94 -5.79 -10.96
CA ASN A 126 -3.05 -6.65 -11.38
C ASN A 126 -4.12 -6.83 -10.31
N ARG A 127 -4.46 -5.75 -9.61
CA ARG A 127 -5.51 -5.74 -8.57
C ARG A 127 -5.29 -6.83 -7.51
N GLY A 128 -4.03 -7.13 -7.21
CA GLY A 128 -3.68 -8.07 -6.17
C GLY A 128 -3.72 -9.54 -6.57
N LYS A 129 -3.85 -9.86 -7.85
CA LYS A 129 -3.82 -11.25 -8.29
C LYS A 129 -2.51 -11.90 -7.90
N GLY A 130 -2.59 -13.08 -7.31
CA GLY A 130 -1.42 -13.87 -6.93
C GLY A 130 -1.07 -13.80 -5.46
N VAL A 131 -1.77 -13.01 -4.65
CA VAL A 131 -1.54 -12.99 -3.20
C VAL A 131 -2.14 -14.23 -2.56
N GLU A 132 -1.62 -14.57 -1.38
CA GLU A 132 -2.21 -15.57 -0.51
C GLU A 132 -3.08 -14.83 0.53
N ILE A 133 -4.36 -15.14 0.58
CA ILE A 133 -5.26 -14.55 1.57
C ILE A 133 -5.12 -15.34 2.85
N LEU A 134 -4.65 -14.67 3.91
CA LEU A 134 -4.41 -15.31 5.21
C LEU A 134 -5.67 -15.30 6.07
N SER A 135 -6.43 -14.23 6.05
CA SER A 135 -7.69 -14.13 6.81
C SER A 135 -8.57 -13.03 6.27
N ILE A 136 -9.87 -13.19 6.50
CA ILE A 136 -10.88 -12.15 6.26
C ILE A 136 -11.77 -12.17 7.50
N LYS A 137 -11.72 -11.10 8.30
CA LYS A 137 -12.43 -11.01 9.55
C LYS A 137 -13.30 -9.77 9.61
N LYS A 138 -14.51 -9.91 10.12
CA LYS A 138 -15.38 -8.77 10.35
C LYS A 138 -14.79 -7.88 11.44
N ILE A 139 -14.79 -6.57 11.21
CA ILE A 139 -14.32 -5.59 12.19
C ILE A 139 -15.36 -4.52 12.40
N LYS A 140 -15.26 -3.81 13.53
CA LYS A 140 -16.10 -2.68 13.86
C LYS A 140 -15.23 -1.46 14.16
N PHE A 141 -15.71 -0.31 13.75
CA PHE A 141 -15.09 0.97 14.08
C PHE A 141 -15.85 1.67 15.18
#